data_f615ca1c414d7d13ca700d574dae71dc
#
_entry.id   f615ca1c414d7d13ca700d574dae71dc
#
_cell.length_a   1.000
_cell.length_b   1.000
_cell.length_c   1.000
_cell.angle_alpha   90.00
_cell.angle_beta   90.00
_cell.angle_gamma   90.00
#
_symmetry.space_group_name_H-M   'P 1'
#
loop_
_entity.id
_entity.type
_entity.pdbx_description
1 polymer ?
#
loop_
_entity_poly.entity_id
_entity_poly.type
_entity_poly.pdbx_seq_one_letter_code
_entity_poly.pdbx_strand_id
1 'polypeptide(L)'
;MNLMMISMMLLMLARGKACADRVVEVLDTTVDIVNPENAFVPENPQGEVEFRNVDFKYDTNDHGDNVLQNISFKVRPGQIVGIVGGTGCGKSSLVNLIPRLYDVTAGEVLIDGVNVKNYDLTALRDMIGVVLQKNVLFSGTIEDNIRWGKKDATEEEIIHVCKAAQADGFINEQPDGYKTNLAQGGLNLSGGQKQRLCIARAMIKNPKILILDDSTSAVDTATEAKIRESFYNEFKNTTVFIIAQRISSVKDADEILVVDDGEIKGVGTHDELIKSNEIYQEIYNTQQKGVSE
;
A
#
# COMPACT_ATOMS: atom_id res chain seq x y z
N MET A 1 62.71 0.59 -0.72
CA MET A 1 61.65 1.47 -0.18
C MET A 1 60.84 2.17 -1.29
N ASN A 2 61.44 2.76 -2.30
CA ASN A 2 60.71 3.51 -3.35
C ASN A 2 59.72 2.67 -4.20
N LEU A 3 60.11 1.43 -4.55
CA LEU A 3 59.23 0.54 -5.35
C LEU A 3 57.94 0.16 -4.58
N MET A 4 58.05 -0.07 -3.28
CA MET A 4 56.91 -0.41 -2.42
C MET A 4 55.95 0.79 -2.26
N MET A 5 56.50 2.00 -2.18
CA MET A 5 55.70 3.22 -2.10
C MET A 5 54.94 3.50 -3.39
N ILE A 6 55.55 3.27 -4.57
CA ILE A 6 54.91 3.39 -5.87
C ILE A 6 53.77 2.36 -6.00
N SER A 7 54.02 1.13 -5.58
CA SER A 7 52.98 0.07 -5.60
C SER A 7 51.78 0.41 -4.70
N MET A 8 52.02 0.93 -3.50
CA MET A 8 50.97 1.42 -2.61
C MET A 8 50.18 2.58 -3.21
N MET A 9 50.87 3.51 -3.85
CA MET A 9 50.23 4.66 -4.50
C MET A 9 49.34 4.25 -5.67
N LEU A 10 49.76 3.29 -6.49
CA LEU A 10 48.98 2.74 -7.56
C LEU A 10 47.74 1.99 -7.04
N LEU A 11 47.87 1.21 -5.95
CA LEU A 11 46.75 0.56 -5.27
C LEU A 11 45.77 1.59 -4.70
N MET A 12 46.25 2.69 -4.09
CA MET A 12 45.38 3.77 -3.60
C MET A 12 44.62 4.45 -4.74
N LEU A 13 45.27 4.72 -5.87
CA LEU A 13 44.62 5.30 -7.06
C LEU A 13 43.58 4.36 -7.64
N ALA A 14 43.87 3.06 -7.75
CA ALA A 14 42.90 2.08 -8.23
C ALA A 14 41.66 1.97 -7.33
N ARG A 15 41.87 1.95 -6.00
CA ARG A 15 40.78 1.97 -5.03
C ARG A 15 39.96 3.28 -5.08
N GLY A 16 40.69 4.42 -5.17
CA GLY A 16 40.04 5.73 -5.29
C GLY A 16 39.18 5.83 -6.54
N LYS A 17 39.69 5.33 -7.68
CA LYS A 17 38.91 5.26 -8.92
C LYS A 17 37.65 4.38 -8.75
N ALA A 18 37.78 3.17 -8.22
CA ALA A 18 36.63 2.27 -8.00
C ALA A 18 35.59 2.88 -7.07
N CYS A 19 35.98 3.61 -6.04
CA CYS A 19 35.05 4.34 -5.18
C CYS A 19 34.39 5.51 -5.91
N ALA A 20 35.15 6.27 -6.70
CA ALA A 20 34.61 7.36 -7.50
C ALA A 20 33.61 6.88 -8.55
N ASP A 21 33.93 5.79 -9.25
CA ASP A 21 33.03 5.20 -10.26
C ASP A 21 31.67 4.80 -9.64
N ARG A 22 31.65 4.21 -8.43
CA ARG A 22 30.42 3.88 -7.71
C ARG A 22 29.62 5.11 -7.28
N VAL A 23 30.30 6.17 -6.88
CA VAL A 23 29.62 7.43 -6.52
C VAL A 23 28.99 8.07 -7.77
N VAL A 24 29.75 8.10 -8.86
CA VAL A 24 29.28 8.64 -10.15
C VAL A 24 28.08 7.84 -10.65
N GLU A 25 28.11 6.50 -10.58
CA GLU A 25 26.99 5.64 -10.96
C GLU A 25 25.69 6.04 -10.23
N VAL A 26 25.78 6.31 -8.92
CA VAL A 26 24.60 6.77 -8.14
C VAL A 26 24.17 8.18 -8.53
N LEU A 27 25.14 9.10 -8.75
CA LEU A 27 24.85 10.49 -9.12
C LEU A 27 24.27 10.62 -10.54
N ASP A 28 24.69 9.74 -11.45
CA ASP A 28 24.23 9.71 -12.84
C ASP A 28 22.90 8.96 -13.00
N THR A 29 22.41 8.28 -11.93
CA THR A 29 21.10 7.61 -11.97
C THR A 29 20.00 8.62 -12.18
N THR A 30 19.25 8.48 -13.26
CA THR A 30 18.08 9.32 -13.57
C THR A 30 16.87 8.85 -12.78
N VAL A 31 16.04 9.81 -12.36
CA VAL A 31 14.76 9.49 -11.72
C VAL A 31 13.72 9.26 -12.80
N ASP A 32 13.17 8.06 -12.88
CA ASP A 32 12.23 7.67 -13.95
C ASP A 32 10.84 8.29 -13.76
N ILE A 33 10.39 8.40 -12.50
CA ILE A 33 9.06 8.93 -12.17
C ILE A 33 9.18 10.41 -11.78
N VAL A 34 8.85 11.27 -12.73
CA VAL A 34 8.89 12.73 -12.57
C VAL A 34 7.54 13.35 -12.91
N ASN A 35 7.31 14.57 -12.45
CA ASN A 35 6.16 15.36 -12.85
C ASN A 35 6.23 15.72 -14.34
N PRO A 36 5.10 15.66 -15.08
CA PRO A 36 5.03 16.23 -16.42
C PRO A 36 5.11 17.76 -16.35
N GLU A 37 5.48 18.41 -17.48
CA GLU A 37 5.58 19.89 -17.55
C GLU A 37 4.27 20.61 -17.19
N ASN A 38 3.11 20.01 -17.57
CA ASN A 38 1.77 20.51 -17.26
C ASN A 38 1.06 19.52 -16.33
N ALA A 39 1.58 19.35 -15.12
CA ALA A 39 1.04 18.42 -14.15
C ALA A 39 -0.38 18.80 -13.73
N PHE A 40 -1.30 17.83 -13.79
CA PHE A 40 -2.69 18.00 -13.37
C PHE A 40 -2.80 17.96 -11.85
N VAL A 41 -3.46 18.97 -11.28
CA VAL A 41 -3.82 19.02 -9.85
C VAL A 41 -5.34 18.98 -9.75
N PRO A 42 -5.94 17.95 -9.11
CA PRO A 42 -7.39 17.83 -9.02
C PRO A 42 -7.97 18.85 -8.03
N GLU A 43 -9.03 19.56 -8.39
CA GLU A 43 -9.73 20.49 -7.50
C GLU A 43 -10.65 19.75 -6.51
N ASN A 44 -11.34 18.71 -6.97
CA ASN A 44 -12.30 17.94 -6.17
C ASN A 44 -12.25 16.45 -6.51
N PRO A 45 -11.20 15.73 -6.08
CA PRO A 45 -11.04 14.32 -6.39
C PRO A 45 -12.16 13.48 -5.77
N GLN A 46 -12.66 12.50 -6.54
CA GLN A 46 -13.71 11.57 -6.10
C GLN A 46 -13.15 10.20 -5.71
N GLY A 47 -12.05 9.78 -6.33
CA GLY A 47 -11.39 8.51 -6.05
C GLY A 47 -11.92 7.34 -6.92
N GLU A 48 -12.45 7.62 -8.12
CA GLU A 48 -12.67 6.58 -9.12
C GLU A 48 -11.32 6.05 -9.61
N VAL A 49 -11.16 4.73 -9.70
CA VAL A 49 -9.94 4.08 -10.19
C VAL A 49 -10.28 3.17 -11.36
N GLU A 50 -9.56 3.32 -12.47
CA GLU A 50 -9.76 2.48 -13.65
C GLU A 50 -8.41 2.01 -14.21
N PHE A 51 -8.31 0.72 -14.47
CA PHE A 51 -7.21 0.08 -15.17
C PHE A 51 -7.68 -0.31 -16.56
N ARG A 52 -6.91 0.03 -17.61
CA ARG A 52 -7.22 -0.28 -19.00
C ARG A 52 -6.06 -1.01 -19.65
N ASN A 53 -6.23 -2.31 -19.87
CA ASN A 53 -5.28 -3.22 -20.55
C ASN A 53 -3.85 -3.04 -20.02
N VAL A 54 -3.70 -3.05 -18.69
CA VAL A 54 -2.43 -2.75 -18.03
C VAL A 54 -1.54 -3.98 -18.03
N ASP A 55 -0.33 -3.82 -18.59
CA ASP A 55 0.80 -4.72 -18.39
C ASP A 55 1.84 -4.05 -17.51
N PHE A 56 2.49 -4.83 -16.65
CA PHE A 56 3.52 -4.33 -15.77
C PHE A 56 4.65 -5.34 -15.53
N LYS A 57 5.88 -4.86 -15.56
CA LYS A 57 7.10 -5.56 -15.10
C LYS A 57 8.03 -4.59 -14.37
N TYR A 58 8.77 -5.07 -13.37
CA TYR A 58 9.69 -4.24 -12.59
C TYR A 58 10.96 -3.86 -13.36
N ASP A 59 11.45 -4.76 -14.22
CA ASP A 59 12.64 -4.50 -15.03
C ASP A 59 12.22 -4.26 -16.48
N THR A 60 12.54 -3.06 -17.00
CA THR A 60 12.29 -2.70 -18.40
C THR A 60 13.40 -3.17 -19.35
N ASN A 61 14.50 -3.74 -18.83
CA ASN A 61 15.63 -4.25 -19.63
C ASN A 61 15.36 -5.66 -20.20
N ASP A 62 14.26 -5.85 -20.89
CA ASP A 62 13.87 -6.93 -21.84
C ASP A 62 14.00 -8.41 -21.40
N HIS A 63 14.35 -8.72 -20.17
CA HIS A 63 14.63 -10.10 -19.72
C HIS A 63 13.69 -10.61 -18.61
N GLY A 64 12.62 -9.87 -18.24
CA GLY A 64 11.68 -10.28 -17.20
C GLY A 64 10.28 -10.59 -17.75
N ASP A 65 9.63 -11.60 -17.19
CA ASP A 65 8.22 -11.87 -17.45
C ASP A 65 7.33 -10.75 -16.85
N ASN A 66 6.18 -10.51 -17.49
CA ASN A 66 5.20 -9.58 -16.95
C ASN A 66 4.69 -10.07 -15.58
N VAL A 67 4.72 -9.18 -14.60
CA VAL A 67 4.13 -9.42 -13.28
C VAL A 67 2.61 -9.24 -13.30
N LEU A 68 2.14 -8.34 -14.18
CA LEU A 68 0.71 -8.13 -14.46
C LEU A 68 0.50 -8.14 -15.96
N GLN A 69 -0.60 -8.78 -16.42
CA GLN A 69 -0.91 -8.97 -17.82
C GLN A 69 -2.37 -8.62 -18.09
N ASN A 70 -2.61 -7.70 -19.03
CA ASN A 70 -3.93 -7.30 -19.52
C ASN A 70 -4.95 -7.00 -18.42
N ILE A 71 -4.52 -6.32 -17.35
CA ILE A 71 -5.38 -5.97 -16.22
C ILE A 71 -6.36 -4.89 -16.64
N SER A 72 -7.66 -5.17 -16.51
CA SER A 72 -8.74 -4.22 -16.78
C SER A 72 -9.85 -4.34 -15.76
N PHE A 73 -10.14 -3.27 -15.05
CA PHE A 73 -11.28 -3.15 -14.11
C PHE A 73 -11.56 -1.69 -13.81
N LYS A 74 -12.73 -1.41 -13.23
CA LYS A 74 -13.14 -0.07 -12.84
C LYS A 74 -13.82 -0.09 -11.48
N VAL A 75 -13.37 0.77 -10.57
CA VAL A 75 -13.88 0.93 -9.20
C VAL A 75 -14.51 2.30 -9.06
N ARG A 76 -15.75 2.35 -8.58
CA ARG A 76 -16.49 3.60 -8.35
C ARG A 76 -16.03 4.26 -7.05
N PRO A 77 -16.19 5.60 -6.92
CA PRO A 77 -15.94 6.30 -5.66
C PRO A 77 -16.68 5.66 -4.48
N GLY A 78 -15.97 5.47 -3.39
CA GLY A 78 -16.53 4.93 -2.14
C GLY A 78 -16.74 3.42 -2.09
N GLN A 79 -16.42 2.66 -3.15
CA GLN A 79 -16.47 1.21 -3.12
C GLN A 79 -15.34 0.60 -2.29
N ILE A 80 -15.64 -0.52 -1.63
CA ILE A 80 -14.65 -1.37 -0.97
C ILE A 80 -14.37 -2.56 -1.87
N VAL A 81 -13.13 -2.68 -2.33
CA VAL A 81 -12.68 -3.73 -3.24
C VAL A 81 -11.71 -4.67 -2.53
N GLY A 82 -12.05 -5.94 -2.48
CA GLY A 82 -11.18 -7.01 -2.02
C GLY A 82 -10.27 -7.51 -3.14
N ILE A 83 -9.01 -7.81 -2.84
CA ILE A 83 -8.08 -8.42 -3.79
C ILE A 83 -7.54 -9.70 -3.16
N VAL A 84 -7.83 -10.84 -3.78
CA VAL A 84 -7.42 -12.16 -3.31
C VAL A 84 -6.64 -12.92 -4.38
N GLY A 85 -5.85 -13.90 -3.96
CA GLY A 85 -5.05 -14.73 -4.87
C GLY A 85 -3.83 -15.31 -4.17
N GLY A 86 -3.10 -16.18 -4.84
CA GLY A 86 -1.91 -16.84 -4.34
C GLY A 86 -0.78 -15.87 -3.95
N THR A 87 0.21 -16.37 -3.19
CA THR A 87 1.42 -15.59 -2.90
C THR A 87 2.21 -15.37 -4.20
N GLY A 88 2.64 -14.12 -4.44
CA GLY A 88 3.43 -13.79 -5.63
C GLY A 88 2.63 -13.53 -6.92
N CYS A 89 1.30 -13.63 -6.92
CA CYS A 89 0.46 -13.42 -8.12
C CYS A 89 0.29 -11.95 -8.55
N GLY A 90 1.00 -10.98 -7.96
CA GLY A 90 1.01 -9.58 -8.40
C GLY A 90 0.09 -8.61 -7.63
N LYS A 91 -0.62 -9.01 -6.56
CA LYS A 91 -1.57 -8.16 -5.81
C LYS A 91 -0.97 -6.84 -5.34
N SER A 92 0.18 -6.88 -4.64
CA SER A 92 0.86 -5.67 -4.17
C SER A 92 1.39 -4.83 -5.33
N SER A 93 1.84 -5.46 -6.41
CA SER A 93 2.27 -4.76 -7.63
C SER A 93 1.10 -3.97 -8.23
N LEU A 94 -0.09 -4.58 -8.31
CA LEU A 94 -1.29 -3.95 -8.84
C LEU A 94 -1.65 -2.67 -8.08
N VAL A 95 -1.74 -2.73 -6.76
CA VAL A 95 -2.12 -1.54 -5.97
C VAL A 95 -1.02 -0.47 -5.93
N ASN A 96 0.25 -0.84 -6.09
CA ASN A 96 1.37 0.12 -6.14
C ASN A 96 1.37 0.99 -7.40
N LEU A 97 0.66 0.59 -8.46
CA LEU A 97 0.47 1.40 -9.66
C LEU A 97 -0.49 2.59 -9.42
N ILE A 98 -1.42 2.48 -8.47
CA ILE A 98 -2.40 3.53 -8.16
C ILE A 98 -1.71 4.82 -7.68
N PRO A 99 -0.80 4.81 -6.67
CA PRO A 99 -0.04 5.99 -6.26
C PRO A 99 1.16 6.31 -7.17
N ARG A 100 1.24 5.64 -8.34
CA ARG A 100 2.35 5.77 -9.28
C ARG A 100 3.71 5.59 -8.58
N LEU A 101 3.87 4.48 -7.83
CA LEU A 101 5.19 4.06 -7.34
C LEU A 101 6.02 3.44 -8.48
N TYR A 102 5.34 2.97 -9.52
CA TYR A 102 5.88 2.45 -10.77
C TYR A 102 5.00 2.91 -11.92
N ASP A 103 5.57 3.05 -13.11
CA ASP A 103 4.84 3.29 -14.35
C ASP A 103 4.50 1.95 -15.02
N VAL A 104 3.33 1.87 -15.64
CA VAL A 104 2.90 0.69 -16.41
C VAL A 104 3.75 0.52 -17.66
N THR A 105 3.97 -0.73 -18.09
CA THR A 105 4.70 -1.07 -19.31
C THR A 105 3.83 -0.88 -20.56
N ALA A 106 2.52 -1.23 -20.44
CA ALA A 106 1.51 -0.97 -21.45
C ALA A 106 0.17 -0.67 -20.78
N GLY A 107 -0.78 -0.11 -21.53
CA GLY A 107 -2.07 0.32 -21.00
C GLY A 107 -1.98 1.59 -20.17
N GLU A 108 -2.99 1.84 -19.35
CA GLU A 108 -3.08 3.04 -18.52
C GLU A 108 -3.84 2.81 -17.22
N VAL A 109 -3.42 3.51 -16.15
CA VAL A 109 -4.14 3.62 -14.88
C VAL A 109 -4.69 5.03 -14.80
N LEU A 110 -6.00 5.13 -14.56
CA LEU A 110 -6.69 6.41 -14.45
C LEU A 110 -7.27 6.57 -13.05
N ILE A 111 -7.21 7.79 -12.54
CA ILE A 111 -7.95 8.22 -11.36
C ILE A 111 -8.85 9.38 -11.80
N ASP A 112 -10.14 9.29 -11.49
CA ASP A 112 -11.15 10.26 -11.91
C ASP A 112 -11.08 10.58 -13.42
N GLY A 113 -10.80 9.55 -14.26
CA GLY A 113 -10.69 9.65 -15.71
C GLY A 113 -9.38 10.25 -16.24
N VAL A 114 -8.45 10.67 -15.38
CA VAL A 114 -7.14 11.22 -15.75
C VAL A 114 -6.05 10.18 -15.52
N ASN A 115 -5.15 9.99 -16.49
CA ASN A 115 -4.02 9.07 -16.37
C ASN A 115 -3.08 9.52 -15.24
N VAL A 116 -2.69 8.61 -14.36
CA VAL A 116 -1.80 8.88 -13.22
C VAL A 116 -0.46 9.51 -13.64
N LYS A 117 -0.01 9.26 -14.86
CA LYS A 117 1.21 9.87 -15.43
C LYS A 117 1.09 11.38 -15.63
N ASN A 118 -0.13 11.89 -15.75
CA ASN A 118 -0.41 13.31 -15.99
C ASN A 118 -0.61 14.12 -14.71
N TYR A 119 -0.73 13.45 -13.56
CA TYR A 119 -0.89 14.11 -12.27
C TYR A 119 0.41 14.75 -11.76
N ASP A 120 0.26 15.84 -11.00
CA ASP A 120 1.29 16.21 -10.03
C ASP A 120 1.44 15.10 -8.99
N LEU A 121 2.65 14.59 -8.80
CA LEU A 121 2.92 13.43 -7.93
C LEU A 121 2.56 13.70 -6.46
N THR A 122 2.74 14.93 -6.00
CA THR A 122 2.39 15.30 -4.62
C THR A 122 0.88 15.31 -4.48
N ALA A 123 0.16 15.97 -5.37
CA ALA A 123 -1.29 16.02 -5.37
C ALA A 123 -1.93 14.63 -5.50
N LEU A 124 -1.38 13.78 -6.38
CA LEU A 124 -1.81 12.39 -6.54
C LEU A 124 -1.65 11.60 -5.23
N ARG A 125 -0.47 11.65 -4.63
CA ARG A 125 -0.16 10.87 -3.42
C ARG A 125 -0.81 11.44 -2.18
N ASP A 126 -1.16 12.73 -2.16
CA ASP A 126 -1.86 13.35 -1.04
C ASP A 126 -3.31 12.88 -0.93
N MET A 127 -3.97 12.54 -2.02
CA MET A 127 -5.31 11.95 -1.98
C MET A 127 -5.34 10.45 -1.76
N ILE A 128 -4.18 9.78 -1.63
CA ILE A 128 -4.07 8.34 -1.44
C ILE A 128 -3.42 8.03 -0.09
N GLY A 129 -4.10 7.22 0.72
CA GLY A 129 -3.55 6.62 1.94
C GLY A 129 -3.08 5.19 1.65
N VAL A 130 -1.90 4.82 2.12
CA VAL A 130 -1.37 3.46 1.94
C VAL A 130 -0.92 2.89 3.27
N VAL A 131 -1.39 1.70 3.59
CA VAL A 131 -0.91 0.89 4.71
C VAL A 131 -0.21 -0.34 4.13
N LEU A 132 1.11 -0.38 4.30
CA LEU A 132 1.95 -1.44 3.72
C LEU A 132 1.87 -2.73 4.56
N GLN A 133 2.15 -3.87 3.96
CA GLN A 133 2.26 -5.16 4.62
C GLN A 133 3.25 -5.11 5.81
N LYS A 134 4.40 -4.46 5.64
CA LYS A 134 5.36 -4.23 6.71
C LYS A 134 5.06 -2.90 7.40
N ASN A 135 4.41 -2.98 8.55
CA ASN A 135 4.05 -1.82 9.36
C ASN A 135 5.27 -1.20 10.04
N VAL A 136 5.62 0.03 9.67
CA VAL A 136 6.75 0.77 10.23
C VAL A 136 6.23 1.96 11.04
N LEU A 137 6.63 2.00 12.30
CA LEU A 137 6.44 3.16 13.19
C LEU A 137 7.80 3.82 13.46
N PHE A 138 7.77 5.13 13.64
CA PHE A 138 8.96 5.92 13.93
C PHE A 138 9.13 6.14 15.43
N SER A 139 10.35 6.38 15.89
CA SER A 139 10.61 6.83 17.26
C SER A 139 9.92 8.16 17.51
N GLY A 140 9.37 8.36 18.70
CA GLY A 140 8.55 9.51 19.07
C GLY A 140 7.26 9.04 19.73
N THR A 141 6.33 9.95 19.98
CA THR A 141 5.05 9.59 20.61
C THR A 141 4.10 8.89 19.65
N ILE A 142 3.04 8.28 20.17
CA ILE A 142 1.93 7.73 19.35
C ILE A 142 1.31 8.88 18.54
N GLU A 143 1.05 10.02 19.18
CA GLU A 143 0.51 11.21 18.53
C GLU A 143 1.39 11.68 17.38
N ASP A 144 2.71 11.78 17.57
CA ASP A 144 3.66 12.15 16.50
C ASP A 144 3.55 11.18 15.31
N ASN A 145 3.44 9.88 15.59
CA ASN A 145 3.29 8.88 14.54
C ASN A 145 1.99 9.05 13.72
N ILE A 146 0.90 9.46 14.32
CA ILE A 146 -0.34 9.76 13.60
C ILE A 146 -0.20 11.05 12.78
N ARG A 147 0.43 12.10 13.36
CA ARG A 147 0.70 13.37 12.68
C ARG A 147 1.61 13.27 11.45
N TRP A 148 2.32 12.16 11.25
CA TRP A 148 2.99 11.91 9.97
C TRP A 148 2.02 11.85 8.78
N GLY A 149 0.76 11.48 8.99
CA GLY A 149 -0.26 11.53 7.95
C GLY A 149 -0.81 12.94 7.70
N LYS A 150 -0.92 13.78 8.74
CA LYS A 150 -1.39 15.17 8.68
C LYS A 150 -0.73 15.97 9.81
N LYS A 151 0.24 16.80 9.46
CA LYS A 151 1.11 17.50 10.41
C LYS A 151 0.36 18.43 11.37
N ASP A 152 -0.68 19.08 10.89
CA ASP A 152 -1.53 20.06 11.59
C ASP A 152 -2.83 19.44 12.14
N ALA A 153 -2.89 18.11 12.25
CA ALA A 153 -4.06 17.41 12.80
C ALA A 153 -4.35 17.89 14.24
N THR A 154 -5.63 18.13 14.54
CA THR A 154 -6.06 18.45 15.92
C THR A 154 -6.07 17.18 16.78
N GLU A 155 -6.13 17.35 18.12
CA GLU A 155 -6.25 16.21 19.03
C GLU A 155 -7.57 15.44 18.79
N GLU A 156 -8.67 16.14 18.48
CA GLU A 156 -9.95 15.52 18.17
C GLU A 156 -9.87 14.67 16.90
N GLU A 157 -9.21 15.15 15.85
CA GLU A 157 -9.00 14.39 14.61
C GLU A 157 -8.18 13.14 14.87
N ILE A 158 -7.12 13.22 15.68
CA ILE A 158 -6.27 12.08 16.04
C ILE A 158 -7.07 11.04 16.81
N ILE A 159 -7.82 11.46 17.84
CA ILE A 159 -8.67 10.56 18.63
C ILE A 159 -9.73 9.90 17.74
N HIS A 160 -10.34 10.67 16.83
CA HIS A 160 -11.37 10.17 15.91
C HIS A 160 -10.83 9.03 15.03
N VAL A 161 -9.72 9.23 14.33
CA VAL A 161 -9.15 8.17 13.47
C VAL A 161 -8.60 6.99 14.27
N CYS A 162 -8.10 7.21 15.48
CA CYS A 162 -7.66 6.12 16.36
C CYS A 162 -8.84 5.27 16.85
N LYS A 163 -10.01 5.88 17.10
CA LYS A 163 -11.26 5.14 17.39
C LYS A 163 -11.71 4.33 16.18
N ALA A 164 -11.76 4.94 15.01
CA ALA A 164 -12.12 4.27 13.77
C ALA A 164 -11.19 3.09 13.45
N ALA A 165 -9.88 3.24 13.68
CA ALA A 165 -8.88 2.18 13.55
C ALA A 165 -8.83 1.21 14.74
N GLN A 166 -9.75 1.30 15.71
CA GLN A 166 -9.79 0.49 16.94
C GLN A 166 -8.47 0.57 17.75
N ALA A 167 -7.77 1.70 17.69
CA ALA A 167 -6.51 1.92 18.40
C ALA A 167 -6.69 2.62 19.75
N ASP A 168 -7.74 3.45 19.91
CA ASP A 168 -7.97 4.29 21.08
C ASP A 168 -8.01 3.49 22.40
N GLY A 169 -8.61 2.30 22.40
CA GLY A 169 -8.70 1.43 23.58
C GLY A 169 -7.33 1.11 24.19
N PHE A 170 -6.43 0.53 23.40
CA PHE A 170 -5.10 0.17 23.90
C PHE A 170 -4.20 1.39 24.15
N ILE A 171 -4.45 2.53 23.47
CA ILE A 171 -3.70 3.77 23.70
C ILE A 171 -4.03 4.29 25.10
N ASN A 172 -5.31 4.31 25.48
CA ASN A 172 -5.76 4.78 26.79
C ASN A 172 -5.33 3.85 27.95
N GLU A 173 -4.96 2.60 27.67
CA GLU A 173 -4.36 1.68 28.64
C GLU A 173 -2.88 1.97 28.91
N GLN A 174 -2.21 2.77 28.05
CA GLN A 174 -0.83 3.16 28.26
C GLN A 174 -0.74 4.25 29.35
N PRO A 175 0.33 4.25 30.17
CA PRO A 175 0.49 5.23 31.26
C PRO A 175 0.41 6.69 30.78
N ASP A 176 0.97 7.00 29.61
CA ASP A 176 1.01 8.34 29.03
C ASP A 176 0.00 8.54 27.90
N GLY A 177 -0.91 7.56 27.64
CA GLY A 177 -1.91 7.61 26.58
C GLY A 177 -1.29 7.90 25.21
N TYR A 178 -1.80 8.90 24.51
CA TYR A 178 -1.30 9.34 23.19
C TYR A 178 0.14 9.88 23.21
N LYS A 179 0.65 10.32 24.37
CA LYS A 179 2.02 10.80 24.56
C LYS A 179 3.00 9.67 24.88
N THR A 180 2.56 8.42 24.89
CA THR A 180 3.42 7.25 25.07
C THR A 180 4.49 7.22 23.99
N ASN A 181 5.77 7.13 24.40
CA ASN A 181 6.90 7.04 23.51
C ASN A 181 7.01 5.64 22.89
N LEU A 182 7.18 5.62 21.57
CA LEU A 182 7.44 4.41 20.81
C LEU A 182 8.94 4.23 20.61
N ALA A 183 9.41 3.01 20.87
CA ALA A 183 10.76 2.60 20.51
C ALA A 183 10.89 2.53 18.98
N GLN A 184 12.13 2.52 18.47
CA GLN A 184 12.41 2.38 17.05
C GLN A 184 11.66 1.19 16.44
N GLY A 185 10.90 1.42 15.38
CA GLY A 185 10.05 0.41 14.75
C GLY A 185 8.86 -0.05 15.60
N GLY A 186 8.52 0.69 16.70
CA GLY A 186 7.41 0.35 17.58
C GLY A 186 7.62 -0.98 18.33
N LEU A 187 8.86 -1.34 18.70
CA LEU A 187 9.19 -2.63 19.33
C LEU A 187 8.45 -2.90 20.65
N ASN A 188 7.95 -1.85 21.29
CA ASN A 188 7.14 -1.93 22.51
C ASN A 188 5.65 -2.16 22.27
N LEU A 189 5.23 -2.37 21.01
CA LEU A 189 3.84 -2.67 20.64
C LEU A 189 3.71 -4.04 19.99
N SER A 190 2.54 -4.66 20.14
CA SER A 190 2.18 -5.88 19.42
C SER A 190 2.00 -5.60 17.91
N GLY A 191 2.05 -6.65 17.07
CA GLY A 191 1.82 -6.53 15.63
C GLY A 191 0.49 -5.86 15.29
N GLY A 192 -0.60 -6.30 15.93
CA GLY A 192 -1.93 -5.74 15.71
C GLY A 192 -2.07 -4.28 16.20
N GLN A 193 -1.38 -3.89 17.28
CA GLN A 193 -1.32 -2.50 17.73
C GLN A 193 -0.61 -1.60 16.71
N LYS A 194 0.53 -2.06 16.16
CA LYS A 194 1.26 -1.35 15.09
C LYS A 194 0.39 -1.17 13.85
N GLN A 195 -0.30 -2.22 13.43
CA GLN A 195 -1.20 -2.17 12.26
C GLN A 195 -2.29 -1.12 12.45
N ARG A 196 -2.98 -1.13 13.59
CA ARG A 196 -4.04 -0.15 13.90
C ARG A 196 -3.53 1.28 13.90
N LEU A 197 -2.32 1.54 14.40
CA LEU A 197 -1.70 2.87 14.32
C LEU A 197 -1.34 3.26 12.87
N CYS A 198 -0.85 2.32 12.05
CA CYS A 198 -0.58 2.58 10.64
C CYS A 198 -1.88 2.87 9.86
N ILE A 199 -2.98 2.17 10.18
CA ILE A 199 -4.31 2.45 9.61
C ILE A 199 -4.76 3.86 10.03
N ALA A 200 -4.73 4.20 11.32
CA ALA A 200 -5.08 5.53 11.81
C ALA A 200 -4.25 6.64 11.13
N ARG A 201 -2.93 6.42 10.97
CA ARG A 201 -2.04 7.34 10.26
C ARG A 201 -2.40 7.53 8.78
N ALA A 202 -2.89 6.49 8.11
CA ALA A 202 -3.36 6.61 6.72
C ALA A 202 -4.72 7.32 6.66
N MET A 203 -5.62 7.06 7.63
CA MET A 203 -6.97 7.65 7.68
C MET A 203 -6.96 9.15 8.01
N ILE A 204 -5.98 9.63 8.83
CA ILE A 204 -5.92 11.06 9.24
C ILE A 204 -5.75 12.02 8.06
N LYS A 205 -5.23 11.54 6.93
CA LYS A 205 -5.16 12.29 5.66
C LYS A 205 -6.54 12.58 5.07
N ASN A 206 -7.58 11.89 5.53
CA ASN A 206 -8.90 11.85 4.88
C ASN A 206 -8.80 11.54 3.36
N PRO A 207 -8.16 10.42 3.01
CA PRO A 207 -7.81 10.12 1.63
C PRO A 207 -9.05 9.80 0.80
N LYS A 208 -8.98 10.04 -0.52
CA LYS A 208 -10.00 9.60 -1.47
C LYS A 208 -9.87 8.13 -1.85
N ILE A 209 -8.64 7.63 -1.77
CA ILE A 209 -8.33 6.21 -2.00
C ILE A 209 -7.50 5.70 -0.83
N LEU A 210 -7.90 4.59 -0.23
CA LEU A 210 -7.17 3.93 0.84
C LEU A 210 -6.76 2.53 0.39
N ILE A 211 -5.48 2.23 0.48
CA ILE A 211 -4.92 0.92 0.12
C ILE A 211 -4.42 0.24 1.40
N LEU A 212 -4.93 -0.96 1.65
CA LEU A 212 -4.59 -1.82 2.78
C LEU A 212 -3.93 -3.09 2.25
N ASP A 213 -2.58 -3.11 2.21
CA ASP A 213 -1.83 -4.26 1.71
C ASP A 213 -1.54 -5.23 2.85
N ASP A 214 -2.34 -6.30 2.96
CA ASP A 214 -2.27 -7.36 4.00
C ASP A 214 -2.16 -6.79 5.44
N SER A 215 -2.73 -5.60 5.61
CA SER A 215 -2.53 -4.78 6.79
C SER A 215 -3.45 -5.13 7.96
N THR A 216 -4.26 -6.18 7.85
CA THR A 216 -5.14 -6.67 8.92
C THR A 216 -4.76 -8.08 9.39
N SER A 217 -3.73 -8.70 8.82
CA SER A 217 -3.34 -10.09 9.10
C SER A 217 -2.93 -10.37 10.57
N ALA A 218 -2.41 -9.36 11.28
CA ALA A 218 -2.06 -9.46 12.71
C ALA A 218 -3.16 -8.91 13.64
N VAL A 219 -4.29 -8.46 13.11
CA VAL A 219 -5.45 -8.03 13.88
C VAL A 219 -6.42 -9.21 14.03
N ASP A 220 -7.06 -9.35 15.18
CA ASP A 220 -8.09 -10.37 15.38
C ASP A 220 -9.35 -10.05 14.56
N THR A 221 -10.11 -11.10 14.22
CA THR A 221 -11.26 -11.01 13.31
C THR A 221 -12.35 -10.05 13.81
N ALA A 222 -12.57 -9.96 15.13
CA ALA A 222 -13.60 -9.08 15.69
C ALA A 222 -13.18 -7.61 15.56
N THR A 223 -11.93 -7.30 15.84
CA THR A 223 -11.37 -5.94 15.67
C THR A 223 -11.33 -5.54 14.19
N GLU A 224 -10.94 -6.46 13.30
CA GLU A 224 -10.96 -6.22 11.85
C GLU A 224 -12.37 -5.90 11.33
N ALA A 225 -13.40 -6.62 11.78
CA ALA A 225 -14.78 -6.34 11.42
C ALA A 225 -15.22 -4.92 11.81
N LYS A 226 -14.83 -4.46 13.03
CA LYS A 226 -15.12 -3.08 13.48
C LYS A 226 -14.39 -2.02 12.66
N ILE A 227 -13.15 -2.27 12.26
CA ILE A 227 -12.39 -1.37 11.37
C ILE A 227 -13.12 -1.26 10.02
N ARG A 228 -13.57 -2.37 9.44
CA ARG A 228 -14.36 -2.36 8.20
C ARG A 228 -15.68 -1.61 8.36
N GLU A 229 -16.38 -1.81 9.47
CA GLU A 229 -17.60 -1.07 9.78
C GLU A 229 -17.37 0.44 9.80
N SER A 230 -16.22 0.90 10.32
CA SER A 230 -15.84 2.32 10.28
C SER A 230 -15.68 2.83 8.86
N PHE A 231 -15.15 2.02 7.92
CA PHE A 231 -15.06 2.41 6.50
C PHE A 231 -16.44 2.64 5.89
N TYR A 232 -17.40 1.75 6.13
CA TYR A 232 -18.78 1.89 5.63
C TYR A 232 -19.54 3.07 6.26
N ASN A 233 -19.28 3.38 7.53
CA ASN A 233 -20.04 4.37 8.26
C ASN A 233 -19.46 5.78 8.21
N GLU A 234 -18.13 5.90 8.36
CA GLU A 234 -17.45 7.18 8.54
C GLU A 234 -16.66 7.62 7.31
N PHE A 235 -16.16 6.66 6.51
CA PHE A 235 -15.33 6.91 5.33
C PHE A 235 -16.03 6.54 4.01
N LYS A 236 -17.34 6.76 3.92
CA LYS A 236 -18.21 6.39 2.76
C LYS A 236 -17.75 6.95 1.42
N ASN A 237 -17.00 8.04 1.41
CA ASN A 237 -16.50 8.68 0.20
C ASN A 237 -15.06 8.28 -0.12
N THR A 238 -14.49 7.32 0.62
CA THR A 238 -13.15 6.80 0.39
C THR A 238 -13.25 5.46 -0.33
N THR A 239 -12.65 5.36 -1.50
CA THR A 239 -12.49 4.08 -2.20
C THR A 239 -11.42 3.25 -1.51
N VAL A 240 -11.74 2.02 -1.10
CA VAL A 240 -10.85 1.20 -0.30
C VAL A 240 -10.44 -0.05 -1.06
N PHE A 241 -9.14 -0.28 -1.20
CA PHE A 241 -8.58 -1.52 -1.71
C PHE A 241 -8.00 -2.34 -0.55
N ILE A 242 -8.47 -3.57 -0.38
CA ILE A 242 -8.02 -4.48 0.67
C ILE A 242 -7.37 -5.69 0.02
N ILE A 243 -6.05 -5.77 0.08
CA ILE A 243 -5.35 -7.02 -0.22
C ILE A 243 -5.44 -7.90 1.02
N ALA A 244 -6.01 -9.07 0.87
CA ALA A 244 -6.17 -10.00 1.96
C ALA A 244 -5.68 -11.40 1.60
N GLN A 245 -5.02 -12.04 2.56
CA GLN A 245 -4.72 -13.46 2.49
C GLN A 245 -5.92 -14.31 2.89
N ARG A 246 -6.81 -13.76 3.75
CA ARG A 246 -8.02 -14.45 4.24
C ARG A 246 -9.26 -13.92 3.52
N ILE A 247 -10.06 -14.84 2.98
CA ILE A 247 -11.35 -14.47 2.36
C ILE A 247 -12.29 -13.80 3.37
N SER A 248 -12.25 -14.19 4.65
CA SER A 248 -13.03 -13.55 5.71
C SER A 248 -12.82 -12.04 5.82
N SER A 249 -11.65 -11.54 5.41
CA SER A 249 -11.32 -10.11 5.44
C SER A 249 -11.98 -9.31 4.32
N VAL A 250 -12.41 -9.96 3.25
CA VAL A 250 -12.96 -9.29 2.06
C VAL A 250 -14.34 -9.80 1.62
N LYS A 251 -14.92 -10.78 2.33
CA LYS A 251 -16.20 -11.39 1.95
C LYS A 251 -17.36 -10.39 1.89
N ASP A 252 -17.29 -9.31 2.69
CA ASP A 252 -18.30 -8.26 2.74
C ASP A 252 -17.95 -7.06 1.84
N ALA A 253 -16.88 -7.15 1.01
CA ALA A 253 -16.52 -6.12 0.05
C ALA A 253 -17.58 -5.99 -1.05
N ASP A 254 -17.73 -4.78 -1.61
CA ASP A 254 -18.67 -4.52 -2.70
C ASP A 254 -18.29 -5.29 -3.96
N GLU A 255 -16.98 -5.52 -4.15
CA GLU A 255 -16.43 -6.27 -5.26
C GLU A 255 -15.13 -6.96 -4.84
N ILE A 256 -14.85 -8.14 -5.38
CA ILE A 256 -13.63 -8.91 -5.13
C ILE A 256 -12.96 -9.21 -6.46
N LEU A 257 -11.69 -8.88 -6.57
CA LEU A 257 -10.82 -9.23 -7.68
C LEU A 257 -10.03 -10.49 -7.32
N VAL A 258 -10.19 -11.54 -8.10
CA VAL A 258 -9.39 -12.77 -7.99
C VAL A 258 -8.21 -12.67 -8.94
N VAL A 259 -7.01 -12.54 -8.38
CA VAL A 259 -5.76 -12.40 -9.15
C VAL A 259 -4.98 -13.71 -9.10
N ASP A 260 -4.61 -14.21 -10.26
CA ASP A 260 -3.78 -15.41 -10.39
C ASP A 260 -2.87 -15.27 -11.61
N ASP A 261 -1.60 -15.62 -11.43
CA ASP A 261 -0.55 -15.55 -12.46
C ASP A 261 -0.52 -14.20 -13.22
N GLY A 262 -0.64 -13.10 -12.48
CA GLY A 262 -0.60 -11.74 -13.02
C GLY A 262 -1.85 -11.28 -13.77
N GLU A 263 -2.92 -12.07 -13.81
CA GLU A 263 -4.17 -11.74 -14.48
C GLU A 263 -5.36 -11.69 -13.50
N ILE A 264 -6.43 -10.98 -13.88
CA ILE A 264 -7.71 -11.05 -13.17
C ILE A 264 -8.50 -12.25 -13.70
N LYS A 265 -8.65 -13.28 -12.87
CA LYS A 265 -9.39 -14.52 -13.20
C LYS A 265 -10.85 -14.49 -12.76
N GLY A 266 -11.25 -13.47 -12.00
CA GLY A 266 -12.65 -13.30 -11.59
C GLY A 266 -12.89 -11.97 -10.94
N VAL A 267 -14.09 -11.44 -11.15
CA VAL A 267 -14.59 -10.20 -10.55
C VAL A 267 -16.03 -10.44 -10.12
N GLY A 268 -16.38 -10.05 -8.90
CA GLY A 268 -17.74 -10.17 -8.38
C GLY A 268 -17.80 -10.14 -6.86
N THR A 269 -18.98 -10.34 -6.31
CA THR A 269 -19.21 -10.48 -4.87
C THR A 269 -18.79 -11.87 -4.36
N HIS A 270 -18.67 -12.02 -3.05
CA HIS A 270 -18.41 -13.33 -2.43
C HIS A 270 -19.39 -14.40 -2.89
N ASP A 271 -20.71 -14.09 -2.90
CA ASP A 271 -21.77 -15.03 -3.25
C ASP A 271 -21.78 -15.45 -4.72
N GLU A 272 -21.28 -14.59 -5.61
CA GLU A 272 -21.09 -14.88 -7.03
C GLU A 272 -19.85 -15.72 -7.25
N LEU A 273 -18.71 -15.32 -6.70
CA LEU A 273 -17.41 -15.99 -6.90
C LEU A 273 -17.40 -17.40 -6.29
N ILE A 274 -18.03 -17.60 -5.14
CA ILE A 274 -18.11 -18.94 -4.53
C ILE A 274 -18.89 -19.94 -5.38
N LYS A 275 -19.73 -19.47 -6.31
CA LYS A 275 -20.50 -20.32 -7.23
C LYS A 275 -19.86 -20.49 -8.60
N SER A 276 -19.10 -19.48 -9.05
CA SER A 276 -18.67 -19.38 -10.45
C SER A 276 -17.16 -19.46 -10.66
N ASN A 277 -16.33 -19.25 -9.62
CA ASN A 277 -14.89 -19.15 -9.78
C ASN A 277 -14.15 -20.26 -9.03
N GLU A 278 -13.52 -21.18 -9.76
CA GLU A 278 -12.83 -22.35 -9.19
C GLU A 278 -11.65 -21.95 -8.29
N ILE A 279 -10.87 -20.93 -8.68
CA ILE A 279 -9.70 -20.43 -7.90
C ILE A 279 -10.20 -19.88 -6.56
N TYR A 280 -11.26 -19.07 -6.57
CA TYR A 280 -11.85 -18.53 -5.36
C TYR A 280 -12.38 -19.62 -4.43
N GLN A 281 -13.05 -20.65 -4.98
CA GLN A 281 -13.54 -21.81 -4.23
C GLN A 281 -12.38 -22.59 -3.60
N GLU A 282 -11.29 -22.80 -4.34
CA GLU A 282 -10.12 -23.51 -3.81
C GLU A 282 -9.49 -22.77 -2.62
N ILE A 283 -9.28 -21.45 -2.76
CA ILE A 283 -8.76 -20.62 -1.68
C ILE A 283 -9.70 -20.68 -0.46
N TYR A 284 -11.00 -20.54 -0.67
CA TYR A 284 -12.00 -20.58 0.40
C TYR A 284 -12.01 -21.94 1.12
N ASN A 285 -12.08 -23.04 0.37
CA ASN A 285 -12.13 -24.39 0.94
C ASN A 285 -10.85 -24.74 1.72
N THR A 286 -9.69 -24.30 1.23
CA THR A 286 -8.41 -24.52 1.91
C THR A 286 -8.38 -23.80 3.27
N GLN A 287 -8.91 -22.56 3.31
CA GLN A 287 -8.97 -21.79 4.55
C GLN A 287 -9.98 -22.35 5.55
N GLN A 288 -11.11 -22.90 5.10
CA GLN A 288 -12.10 -23.54 5.97
C GLN A 288 -11.56 -24.82 6.62
N LYS A 289 -10.77 -25.62 5.89
CA LYS A 289 -10.15 -26.84 6.43
C LYS A 289 -9.11 -26.52 7.51
N GLY A 290 -8.31 -25.48 7.34
CA GLY A 290 -7.29 -25.05 8.33
C GLY A 290 -7.88 -24.43 9.61
N VAL A 291 -9.18 -24.14 9.67
CA VAL A 291 -9.87 -23.66 10.89
C VAL A 291 -10.48 -24.82 11.68
N SER A 292 -10.58 -26.01 11.07
CA SER A 292 -11.24 -27.19 11.65
C SER A 292 -10.27 -28.18 12.32
N GLU A 293 -8.97 -27.93 12.24
CA GLU A 293 -7.88 -28.59 12.97
C GLU A 293 -7.37 -27.70 14.11
#